data_fa6433e4618f4b8f848786e30bd6539e
#
_entry.id   fa6433e4618f4b8f848786e30bd6539e
#
_cell.length_a   1.000
_cell.length_b   1.000
_cell.length_c   1.000
_cell.angle_alpha   90.00
_cell.angle_beta   90.00
_cell.angle_gamma   90.00
#
_symmetry.space_group_name_H-M   'P 1'
#
loop_
_entity.id
_entity.type
_entity.pdbx_description
1 polymer ?
#
loop_
_entity_poly.entity_id
_entity_poly.type
_entity_poly.pdbx_seq_one_letter_code
_entity_poly.pdbx_strand_id
1 'polypeptide(L)'
;IGKFKIPDEILLKPGKLTKEEFEVIKKHTVYGYEILNNFKILESTKRAALLHHEKFDGSGYPFGYTADKIDDISAIITIADVYDAMTSKRCYRDGMCPFDVIEDFEYDGISKYHPKYIGMFLKKIASSYIGSTVLLTNGKKAKIIFVTEKYSRPTVTLLEDNSVLVLKDEKDIKIAAVL
;
A
#
# COMPACT_ATOMS: atom_id res chain seq x y z
N ILE A 1 -9.02 -4.64 -15.08
CA ILE A 1 -9.80 -4.86 -16.31
C ILE A 1 -10.98 -3.89 -16.41
N GLY A 2 -11.71 -3.62 -15.31
CA GLY A 2 -12.87 -2.72 -15.34
C GLY A 2 -12.58 -1.26 -15.69
N LYS A 3 -11.35 -0.80 -15.54
CA LYS A 3 -10.92 0.54 -15.95
C LYS A 3 -11.09 0.79 -17.46
N PHE A 4 -11.13 -0.23 -18.29
CA PHE A 4 -11.43 -0.10 -19.74
C PHE A 4 -12.83 0.46 -20.05
N LYS A 5 -13.75 0.41 -19.07
CA LYS A 5 -15.09 1.00 -19.22
C LYS A 5 -15.18 2.42 -18.66
N ILE A 6 -14.11 2.96 -18.10
CA ILE A 6 -14.05 4.33 -17.61
C ILE A 6 -13.63 5.24 -18.77
N PRO A 7 -14.31 6.40 -18.99
CA PRO A 7 -13.93 7.35 -20.02
C PRO A 7 -12.48 7.82 -19.86
N ASP A 8 -11.73 7.88 -20.97
CA ASP A 8 -10.30 8.23 -20.97
C ASP A 8 -10.06 9.64 -20.41
N GLU A 9 -10.96 10.57 -20.66
CA GLU A 9 -10.90 11.93 -20.14
C GLU A 9 -10.91 12.00 -18.59
N ILE A 10 -11.52 11.02 -17.93
CA ILE A 10 -11.51 10.86 -16.46
C ILE A 10 -10.31 10.05 -16.03
N LEU A 11 -10.08 8.90 -16.68
CA LEU A 11 -9.03 7.95 -16.31
C LEU A 11 -7.62 8.55 -16.45
N LEU A 12 -7.40 9.34 -17.51
CA LEU A 12 -6.11 9.94 -17.86
C LEU A 12 -6.00 11.41 -17.45
N LYS A 13 -6.98 11.94 -16.71
CA LYS A 13 -7.01 13.35 -16.30
C LYS A 13 -5.73 13.74 -15.56
N PRO A 14 -5.00 14.76 -16.03
CA PRO A 14 -3.86 15.29 -15.30
C PRO A 14 -4.36 16.09 -14.08
N GLY A 15 -4.12 15.58 -12.86
CA GLY A 15 -4.47 16.24 -11.62
C GLY A 15 -5.55 15.55 -10.79
N LYS A 16 -6.12 16.27 -9.84
CA LYS A 16 -7.13 15.71 -8.92
C LYS A 16 -8.49 15.58 -9.63
N LEU A 17 -9.15 14.46 -9.36
CA LEU A 17 -10.53 14.20 -9.78
C LEU A 17 -11.51 15.06 -8.94
N THR A 18 -12.62 15.49 -9.54
CA THR A 18 -13.78 16.00 -8.79
C THR A 18 -14.46 14.85 -8.04
N LYS A 19 -15.41 15.15 -7.17
CA LYS A 19 -16.18 14.13 -6.46
C LYS A 19 -16.98 13.27 -7.44
N GLU A 20 -17.59 13.90 -8.43
CA GLU A 20 -18.40 13.24 -9.47
C GLU A 20 -17.54 12.31 -10.34
N GLU A 21 -16.36 12.78 -10.77
CA GLU A 21 -15.42 11.97 -11.54
C GLU A 21 -14.90 10.78 -10.72
N PHE A 22 -14.68 10.98 -9.42
CA PHE A 22 -14.27 9.90 -8.54
C PHE A 22 -15.38 8.85 -8.38
N GLU A 23 -16.66 9.24 -8.32
CA GLU A 23 -17.78 8.28 -8.34
C GLU A 23 -17.83 7.49 -9.65
N VAL A 24 -17.43 8.06 -10.78
CA VAL A 24 -17.29 7.32 -12.04
C VAL A 24 -16.13 6.32 -11.98
N ILE A 25 -14.96 6.74 -11.44
CA ILE A 25 -13.81 5.83 -11.27
C ILE A 25 -14.16 4.62 -10.40
N LYS A 26 -14.87 4.81 -9.28
CA LYS A 26 -15.26 3.70 -8.40
C LYS A 26 -15.99 2.57 -9.13
N LYS A 27 -16.74 2.87 -10.18
CA LYS A 27 -17.48 1.87 -10.97
C LYS A 27 -16.59 0.83 -11.65
N HIS A 28 -15.26 1.09 -11.77
CA HIS A 28 -14.35 0.12 -12.39
C HIS A 28 -14.34 -1.23 -11.64
N THR A 29 -14.59 -1.23 -10.34
CA THR A 29 -14.67 -2.46 -9.53
C THR A 29 -15.85 -3.33 -9.98
N VAL A 30 -17.03 -2.74 -10.11
CA VAL A 30 -18.24 -3.40 -10.60
C VAL A 30 -18.06 -3.85 -12.04
N TYR A 31 -17.57 -2.98 -12.90
CA TYR A 31 -17.30 -3.32 -14.31
C TYR A 31 -16.26 -4.44 -14.45
N GLY A 32 -15.26 -4.46 -13.59
CA GLY A 32 -14.28 -5.55 -13.54
C GLY A 32 -14.95 -6.89 -13.22
N TYR A 33 -15.79 -6.92 -12.19
CA TYR A 33 -16.54 -8.10 -11.81
C TYR A 33 -17.48 -8.58 -12.94
N GLU A 34 -18.25 -7.67 -13.54
CA GLU A 34 -19.16 -7.98 -14.66
C GLU A 34 -18.41 -8.60 -15.84
N ILE A 35 -17.26 -8.02 -16.24
CA ILE A 35 -16.44 -8.56 -17.33
C ILE A 35 -15.96 -9.97 -16.99
N LEU A 36 -15.39 -10.15 -15.79
CA LEU A 36 -14.82 -11.42 -15.36
C LEU A 36 -15.89 -12.51 -15.15
N ASN A 37 -17.12 -12.13 -14.86
CA ASN A 37 -18.21 -13.08 -14.68
C ASN A 37 -18.60 -13.85 -15.97
N ASN A 38 -18.20 -13.34 -17.12
CA ASN A 38 -18.39 -14.03 -18.41
C ASN A 38 -17.33 -15.13 -18.65
N PHE A 39 -16.35 -15.29 -17.76
CA PHE A 39 -15.28 -16.27 -17.92
C PHE A 39 -15.33 -17.34 -16.83
N LYS A 40 -14.90 -18.57 -17.20
CA LYS A 40 -14.71 -19.68 -16.25
C LYS A 40 -13.42 -19.51 -15.47
N ILE A 41 -13.44 -18.65 -14.45
CA ILE A 41 -12.32 -18.38 -13.55
C ILE A 41 -12.79 -18.51 -12.10
N LEU A 42 -11.85 -18.58 -11.17
CA LEU A 42 -12.15 -18.70 -9.75
C LEU A 42 -13.02 -17.55 -9.26
N GLU A 43 -14.03 -17.85 -8.46
CA GLU A 43 -14.93 -16.84 -7.88
C GLU A 43 -14.15 -15.83 -7.02
N SER A 44 -13.11 -16.28 -6.30
CA SER A 44 -12.23 -15.40 -5.54
C SER A 44 -11.53 -14.35 -6.39
N THR A 45 -11.18 -14.66 -7.65
CA THR A 45 -10.60 -13.68 -8.59
C THR A 45 -11.62 -12.61 -8.98
N LYS A 46 -12.87 -13.02 -9.22
CA LYS A 46 -13.96 -12.09 -9.55
C LYS A 46 -14.27 -11.18 -8.37
N ARG A 47 -14.37 -11.76 -7.16
CA ARG A 47 -14.60 -11.00 -5.93
C ARG A 47 -13.47 -10.03 -5.63
N ALA A 48 -12.21 -10.43 -5.85
CA ALA A 48 -11.07 -9.53 -5.70
C ALA A 48 -11.16 -8.32 -6.64
N ALA A 49 -11.58 -8.51 -7.89
CA ALA A 49 -11.82 -7.38 -8.80
C ALA A 49 -12.93 -6.43 -8.31
N LEU A 50 -13.93 -6.95 -7.60
CA LEU A 50 -15.03 -6.17 -7.04
C LEU A 50 -14.67 -5.44 -5.75
N LEU A 51 -13.92 -6.10 -4.85
CA LEU A 51 -13.79 -5.71 -3.45
C LEU A 51 -12.40 -5.17 -3.07
N HIS A 52 -11.43 -5.07 -4.00
CA HIS A 52 -10.06 -4.64 -3.70
C HIS A 52 -9.91 -3.18 -3.21
N HIS A 53 -10.99 -2.43 -3.19
CA HIS A 53 -11.04 -1.10 -2.60
C HIS A 53 -11.97 -1.00 -1.38
N GLU A 54 -12.52 -2.13 -0.93
CA GLU A 54 -13.24 -2.17 0.34
C GLU A 54 -12.25 -2.17 1.50
N LYS A 55 -12.69 -1.62 2.63
CA LYS A 55 -11.90 -1.55 3.86
C LYS A 55 -12.69 -2.10 5.03
N PHE A 56 -12.02 -2.71 6.00
CA PHE A 56 -12.64 -3.37 7.13
C PHE A 56 -13.50 -2.45 8.00
N ASP A 57 -13.18 -1.16 8.02
CA ASP A 57 -13.95 -0.12 8.72
C ASP A 57 -15.20 0.38 7.95
N GLY A 58 -15.42 -0.15 6.74
CA GLY A 58 -16.53 0.25 5.86
C GLY A 58 -16.29 1.58 5.12
N SER A 59 -15.10 2.19 5.23
CA SER A 59 -14.76 3.43 4.53
C SER A 59 -14.36 3.22 3.05
N GLY A 60 -14.41 1.97 2.58
CA GLY A 60 -14.08 1.57 1.21
C GLY A 60 -15.23 1.74 0.23
N TYR A 61 -15.06 1.20 -0.96
CA TYR A 61 -16.06 1.17 -2.03
C TYR A 61 -15.94 -0.13 -2.84
N PRO A 62 -16.98 -0.54 -3.61
CA PRO A 62 -18.16 0.22 -4.03
C PRO A 62 -19.34 0.18 -3.05
N PHE A 63 -19.35 -0.73 -2.05
CA PHE A 63 -20.53 -0.97 -1.19
C PHE A 63 -20.35 -0.48 0.24
N GLY A 64 -19.13 -0.13 0.66
CA GLY A 64 -18.83 0.17 2.07
C GLY A 64 -18.96 -1.07 2.96
N TYR A 65 -18.51 -2.21 2.48
CA TYR A 65 -18.56 -3.45 3.24
C TYR A 65 -17.59 -3.43 4.41
N THR A 66 -18.03 -4.03 5.52
CA THR A 66 -17.21 -4.26 6.72
C THR A 66 -16.55 -5.65 6.67
N ALA A 67 -15.70 -5.92 7.65
CA ALA A 67 -14.83 -7.09 7.74
C ALA A 67 -15.47 -8.44 7.37
N ASP A 68 -16.71 -8.67 7.82
CA ASP A 68 -17.45 -9.92 7.64
C ASP A 68 -17.84 -10.21 6.19
N LYS A 69 -17.85 -9.21 5.32
CA LYS A 69 -18.24 -9.32 3.90
C LYS A 69 -17.05 -9.34 2.95
N ILE A 70 -15.83 -9.10 3.45
CA ILE A 70 -14.60 -9.04 2.66
C ILE A 70 -13.86 -10.36 2.82
N ASP A 71 -13.68 -11.09 1.71
CA ASP A 71 -12.93 -12.34 1.73
C ASP A 71 -11.41 -12.10 1.84
N ASP A 72 -10.69 -13.15 2.26
CA ASP A 72 -9.25 -13.11 2.54
C ASP A 72 -8.43 -12.61 1.34
N ILE A 73 -8.76 -13.05 0.12
CA ILE A 73 -8.02 -12.69 -1.09
C ILE A 73 -8.23 -11.20 -1.41
N SER A 74 -9.48 -10.74 -1.33
CA SER A 74 -9.80 -9.32 -1.50
C SER A 74 -9.09 -8.46 -0.46
N ALA A 75 -9.07 -8.88 0.81
CA ALA A 75 -8.37 -8.17 1.88
C ALA A 75 -6.86 -8.05 1.66
N ILE A 76 -6.21 -9.14 1.18
CA ILE A 76 -4.77 -9.13 0.86
C ILE A 76 -4.48 -8.19 -0.32
N ILE A 77 -5.30 -8.24 -1.38
CA ILE A 77 -5.12 -7.41 -2.56
C ILE A 77 -5.35 -5.94 -2.23
N THR A 78 -6.34 -5.60 -1.37
CA THR A 78 -6.57 -4.23 -0.91
C THR A 78 -5.31 -3.61 -0.28
N ILE A 79 -4.63 -4.35 0.61
CA ILE A 79 -3.41 -3.89 1.26
C ILE A 79 -2.29 -3.66 0.23
N ALA A 80 -2.11 -4.61 -0.69
CA ALA A 80 -1.08 -4.55 -1.71
C ALA A 80 -1.32 -3.39 -2.70
N ASP A 81 -2.58 -3.19 -3.14
CA ASP A 81 -2.96 -2.11 -4.06
C ASP A 81 -2.73 -0.73 -3.44
N VAL A 82 -3.09 -0.55 -2.16
CA VAL A 82 -2.87 0.72 -1.46
C VAL A 82 -1.36 0.99 -1.30
N TYR A 83 -0.57 -0.02 -0.93
CA TYR A 83 0.88 0.11 -0.83
C TYR A 83 1.50 0.50 -2.17
N ASP A 84 1.17 -0.22 -3.24
CA ASP A 84 1.65 0.09 -4.60
C ASP A 84 1.22 1.50 -5.03
N ALA A 85 -0.05 1.86 -4.79
CA ALA A 85 -0.55 3.18 -5.11
C ALA A 85 0.19 4.31 -4.39
N MET A 86 0.68 4.10 -3.17
CA MET A 86 1.42 5.10 -2.39
C MET A 86 2.91 5.16 -2.77
N THR A 87 3.54 4.03 -3.03
CA THR A 87 4.98 3.94 -3.32
C THR A 87 5.33 4.15 -4.78
N SER A 88 4.40 3.86 -5.70
CA SER A 88 4.64 4.03 -7.14
C SER A 88 4.60 5.49 -7.56
N LYS A 89 5.55 5.87 -8.43
CA LYS A 89 5.53 7.17 -9.11
C LYS A 89 4.33 7.23 -10.06
N ARG A 90 3.58 8.32 -9.99
CA ARG A 90 2.46 8.60 -10.88
C ARG A 90 2.69 9.90 -11.64
N CYS A 91 2.00 10.10 -12.75
CA CYS A 91 2.17 11.29 -13.61
C CYS A 91 1.98 12.63 -12.89
N TYR A 92 1.31 12.63 -11.72
CA TYR A 92 0.98 13.84 -10.94
C TYR A 92 1.64 13.88 -9.55
N ARG A 93 2.43 12.85 -9.15
CA ARG A 93 3.21 12.85 -7.90
C ARG A 93 4.34 11.83 -7.94
N ASP A 94 5.41 12.11 -7.22
CA ASP A 94 6.41 11.09 -6.90
C ASP A 94 5.86 10.08 -5.88
N GLY A 95 6.39 8.86 -5.91
CA GLY A 95 6.07 7.83 -4.92
C GLY A 95 6.59 8.24 -3.54
N MET A 96 5.87 7.84 -2.49
CA MET A 96 6.31 8.02 -1.12
C MET A 96 7.46 7.05 -0.79
N CYS A 97 8.29 7.43 0.18
CA CYS A 97 9.26 6.49 0.73
C CYS A 97 8.53 5.25 1.27
N PRO A 98 8.95 4.03 0.92
CA PRO A 98 8.32 2.80 1.42
C PRO A 98 8.20 2.74 2.94
N PHE A 99 9.18 3.29 3.67
CA PHE A 99 9.17 3.31 5.13
C PHE A 99 8.19 4.32 5.72
N ASP A 100 7.89 5.42 5.03
CA ASP A 100 6.79 6.32 5.42
C ASP A 100 5.43 5.63 5.24
N VAL A 101 5.24 4.88 4.14
CA VAL A 101 4.00 4.11 3.92
C VAL A 101 3.83 2.99 4.95
N ILE A 102 4.92 2.31 5.33
CA ILE A 102 4.91 1.32 6.41
C ILE A 102 4.52 1.99 7.74
N GLU A 103 5.02 3.19 8.03
CA GLU A 103 4.68 3.95 9.23
C GLU A 103 3.19 4.32 9.26
N ASP A 104 2.63 4.78 8.13
CA ASP A 104 1.20 5.07 7.99
C ASP A 104 0.34 3.81 8.24
N PHE A 105 0.76 2.66 7.72
CA PHE A 105 0.06 1.39 7.95
C PHE A 105 0.17 0.88 9.39
N GLU A 106 1.29 1.12 10.07
CA GLU A 106 1.43 0.81 11.50
C GLU A 106 0.51 1.68 12.36
N TYR A 107 0.28 2.92 11.96
CA TYR A 107 -0.55 3.87 12.71
C TYR A 107 -2.05 3.62 12.49
N ASP A 108 -2.48 3.59 11.24
CA ASP A 108 -3.89 3.58 10.84
C ASP A 108 -4.37 2.22 10.29
N GLY A 109 -3.45 1.37 9.86
CA GLY A 109 -3.78 0.18 9.07
C GLY A 109 -4.58 -0.88 9.84
N ILE A 110 -4.36 -1.01 11.15
CA ILE A 110 -5.03 -2.03 11.98
C ILE A 110 -6.54 -1.82 12.01
N SER A 111 -7.01 -0.57 11.97
CA SER A 111 -8.45 -0.26 11.96
C SER A 111 -9.08 -0.42 10.57
N LYS A 112 -8.29 -0.21 9.50
CA LYS A 112 -8.77 -0.15 8.11
C LYS A 112 -8.66 -1.46 7.35
N TYR A 113 -7.74 -2.35 7.77
CA TYR A 113 -7.45 -3.59 7.06
C TYR A 113 -7.52 -4.80 7.98
N HIS A 114 -7.56 -6.00 7.39
CA HIS A 114 -7.59 -7.24 8.16
C HIS A 114 -6.33 -7.37 9.03
N PRO A 115 -6.43 -7.42 10.39
CA PRO A 115 -5.29 -7.34 11.30
C PRO A 115 -4.20 -8.39 11.04
N LYS A 116 -4.60 -9.63 10.74
CA LYS A 116 -3.67 -10.72 10.39
C LYS A 116 -2.87 -10.40 9.11
N TYR A 117 -3.55 -9.93 8.05
CA TYR A 117 -2.91 -9.75 6.75
C TYR A 117 -2.06 -8.49 6.71
N ILE A 118 -2.49 -7.40 7.37
CA ILE A 118 -1.66 -6.20 7.46
C ILE A 118 -0.35 -6.48 8.22
N GLY A 119 -0.40 -7.20 9.34
CA GLY A 119 0.79 -7.57 10.10
C GLY A 119 1.76 -8.45 9.29
N MET A 120 1.23 -9.46 8.59
CA MET A 120 2.04 -10.31 7.70
C MET A 120 2.64 -9.53 6.54
N PHE A 121 1.87 -8.62 5.93
CA PHE A 121 2.32 -7.76 4.85
C PHE A 121 3.46 -6.85 5.30
N LEU A 122 3.29 -6.13 6.41
CA LEU A 122 4.29 -5.21 6.95
C LEU A 122 5.61 -5.94 7.26
N LYS A 123 5.52 -7.10 7.92
CA LYS A 123 6.69 -7.93 8.18
C LYS A 123 7.42 -8.32 6.89
N LYS A 124 6.66 -8.79 5.89
CA LYS A 124 7.24 -9.27 4.63
C LYS A 124 7.87 -8.14 3.82
N ILE A 125 7.16 -7.02 3.68
CA ILE A 125 7.63 -5.90 2.88
C ILE A 125 8.86 -5.23 3.52
N ALA A 126 8.84 -4.98 4.83
CA ALA A 126 9.99 -4.42 5.52
C ALA A 126 11.22 -5.34 5.44
N SER A 127 11.02 -6.67 5.60
CA SER A 127 12.10 -7.64 5.47
C SER A 127 12.70 -7.72 4.07
N SER A 128 11.94 -7.41 3.03
CA SER A 128 12.47 -7.40 1.65
C SER A 128 13.50 -6.30 1.40
N TYR A 129 13.56 -5.29 2.27
CA TYR A 129 14.55 -4.22 2.21
C TYR A 129 15.84 -4.51 3.00
N ILE A 130 15.95 -5.66 3.70
CA ILE A 130 17.21 -6.04 4.37
C ILE A 130 18.31 -6.15 3.32
N GLY A 131 19.44 -5.48 3.57
CA GLY A 131 20.57 -5.38 2.64
C GLY A 131 20.51 -4.16 1.71
N SER A 132 19.38 -3.47 1.60
CA SER A 132 19.27 -2.24 0.80
C SER A 132 20.02 -1.08 1.44
N THR A 133 20.56 -0.22 0.59
CA THR A 133 21.15 1.07 1.01
C THR A 133 20.03 2.11 1.11
N VAL A 134 20.07 2.91 2.16
CA VAL A 134 19.08 3.96 2.43
C VAL A 134 19.76 5.29 2.74
N LEU A 135 19.05 6.38 2.48
CA LEU A 135 19.38 7.71 2.94
C LEU A 135 18.56 8.01 4.21
N LEU A 136 19.21 8.43 5.27
CA LEU A 136 18.57 8.87 6.51
C LEU A 136 18.22 10.36 6.45
N THR A 137 17.25 10.80 7.28
CA THR A 137 16.85 12.22 7.36
C THR A 137 17.95 13.18 7.80
N ASN A 138 19.00 12.67 8.47
CA ASN A 138 20.21 13.43 8.83
C ASN A 138 21.27 13.48 7.70
N GLY A 139 20.94 12.98 6.49
CA GLY A 139 21.82 12.99 5.33
C GLY A 139 22.83 11.83 5.25
N LYS A 140 22.91 10.97 6.27
CA LYS A 140 23.83 9.83 6.28
C LYS A 140 23.28 8.68 5.44
N LYS A 141 24.19 7.94 4.78
CA LYS A 141 23.85 6.69 4.10
C LYS A 141 24.07 5.50 5.04
N ALA A 142 23.12 4.57 4.99
CA ALA A 142 23.17 3.39 5.84
C ALA A 142 22.68 2.15 5.09
N LYS A 143 22.96 0.96 5.60
CA LYS A 143 22.48 -0.31 5.10
C LYS A 143 21.53 -0.94 6.11
N ILE A 144 20.37 -1.38 5.68
CA ILE A 144 19.41 -2.09 6.55
C ILE A 144 19.98 -3.47 6.87
N ILE A 145 20.10 -3.80 8.16
CA ILE A 145 20.65 -5.09 8.61
C ILE A 145 19.63 -5.94 9.34
N PHE A 146 18.64 -5.33 9.98
CA PHE A 146 17.63 -6.07 10.73
C PHE A 146 16.32 -5.29 10.85
N VAL A 147 15.19 -6.02 10.83
CA VAL A 147 13.84 -5.47 11.01
C VAL A 147 13.27 -5.97 12.33
N THR A 148 12.83 -5.03 13.17
CA THR A 148 12.18 -5.29 14.47
C THR A 148 10.65 -5.34 14.33
N GLU A 149 9.92 -5.38 15.45
CA GLU A 149 8.46 -5.26 15.46
C GLU A 149 7.94 -3.87 15.04
N LYS A 150 8.78 -2.85 15.14
CA LYS A 150 8.54 -1.52 14.53
C LYS A 150 9.09 -1.53 13.12
N TYR A 151 8.30 -2.00 12.16
CA TYR A 151 8.71 -2.27 10.79
C TYR A 151 9.20 -1.03 10.04
N SER A 152 8.63 0.15 10.34
CA SER A 152 9.05 1.44 9.77
C SER A 152 10.41 1.93 10.28
N ARG A 153 10.92 1.35 11.36
CA ARG A 153 12.14 1.78 12.08
C ARG A 153 13.13 0.62 12.22
N PRO A 154 13.73 0.13 11.14
CA PRO A 154 14.70 -0.97 11.18
C PRO A 154 16.01 -0.58 11.87
N THR A 155 16.83 -1.57 12.15
CA THR A 155 18.24 -1.38 12.54
C THR A 155 19.09 -1.27 11.28
N VAL A 156 19.97 -0.29 11.25
CA VAL A 156 20.85 0.00 10.13
C VAL A 156 22.31 0.08 10.56
N THR A 157 23.23 -0.14 9.60
CA THR A 157 24.66 0.14 9.77
C THR A 157 25.02 1.36 8.94
N LEU A 158 25.62 2.39 9.54
CA LEU A 158 26.11 3.57 8.82
C LEU A 158 27.27 3.19 7.89
N LEU A 159 27.28 3.73 6.67
CA LEU A 159 28.34 3.41 5.70
C LEU A 159 29.65 4.16 5.96
N GLU A 160 29.62 5.22 6.78
CA GLU A 160 30.81 6.04 7.07
C GLU A 160 31.80 5.34 8.03
N ASP A 161 31.27 4.72 9.09
CA ASP A 161 32.07 4.21 10.21
C ASP A 161 31.67 2.79 10.65
N ASN A 162 30.72 2.17 9.95
CA ASN A 162 30.13 0.87 10.28
C ASN A 162 29.44 0.80 11.65
N SER A 163 29.14 1.94 12.26
CA SER A 163 28.37 1.96 13.51
C SER A 163 26.94 1.49 13.29
N VAL A 164 26.37 0.81 14.29
CA VAL A 164 24.99 0.30 14.25
C VAL A 164 24.07 1.33 14.88
N LEU A 165 22.98 1.64 14.18
CA LEU A 165 21.94 2.56 14.64
C LEU A 165 20.58 1.83 14.66
N VAL A 166 19.92 1.83 15.83
CA VAL A 166 18.60 1.24 16.02
C VAL A 166 17.55 2.34 15.87
N LEU A 167 16.97 2.46 14.67
CA LEU A 167 16.09 3.60 14.33
C LEU A 167 14.82 3.68 15.19
N LYS A 168 14.36 2.59 15.79
CA LYS A 168 13.20 2.62 16.70
C LYS A 168 13.46 3.45 17.97
N ASP A 169 14.74 3.56 18.39
CA ASP A 169 15.14 4.29 19.60
C ASP A 169 15.50 5.76 19.28
N GLU A 170 15.53 6.11 17.98
CA GLU A 170 15.82 7.45 17.49
C GLU A 170 14.52 8.23 17.20
N LYS A 171 14.35 9.40 17.81
CA LYS A 171 13.15 10.22 17.62
C LYS A 171 13.14 10.98 16.30
N ASP A 172 14.31 11.53 15.93
CA ASP A 172 14.42 12.51 14.84
C ASP A 172 15.05 11.93 13.56
N ILE A 173 15.55 10.69 13.62
CA ILE A 173 16.20 10.04 12.50
C ILE A 173 15.32 8.94 11.96
N LYS A 174 14.98 9.02 10.66
CA LYS A 174 14.25 7.99 9.93
C LYS A 174 14.82 7.81 8.52
N ILE A 175 14.34 6.80 7.82
CA ILE A 175 14.68 6.58 6.41
C ILE A 175 13.94 7.62 5.57
N ALA A 176 14.70 8.42 4.81
CA ALA A 176 14.18 9.41 3.88
C ALA A 176 13.96 8.81 2.48
N ALA A 177 14.83 7.88 2.06
CA ALA A 177 14.73 7.23 0.76
C ALA A 177 15.45 5.87 0.75
N VAL A 178 15.00 4.96 -0.10
CA VAL A 178 15.74 3.76 -0.51
C VAL A 178 16.51 4.11 -1.78
N LEU A 179 17.82 3.75 -1.82
CA LEU A 179 18.74 4.11 -2.92
C LEU A 179 18.93 2.97 -3.93
#